data_3db154eb3eae38dd12a19ad3f4b5c7fc
#
_entry.id   3db154eb3eae38dd12a19ad3f4b5c7fc
#
_cell.length_a   1.000
_cell.length_b   1.000
_cell.length_c   1.000
_cell.angle_alpha   90.00
_cell.angle_beta   90.00
_cell.angle_gamma   90.00
#
_symmetry.space_group_name_H-M   'P 1'
#
loop_
_entity.id
_entity.type
_entity.pdbx_description
1 polymer ?
#
loop_
_entity_poly.entity_id
_entity_poly.type
_entity_poly.pdbx_seq_one_letter_code
_entity_poly.pdbx_strand_id
1 'polypeptide(L)'
;IGSTGCGKSTIVAAMAHAASLLGLRAAVLDLDLMFGNLYDLLGADAPHDMATLIEASAAGTLTEPDIVAASMRVAPGVTLWGPVAAPEQAELMARPVELLLDVLRCESDVVFADTSVFWGDAVAAAVAASDRCLVVGDAAVSSATSASRVIELASRVGVPRTRMSAVFNRFGARGADEDVAMRFEIACALSSKIRIADGGQDLAALMAFGRADEAVGQTSAFATSVREATREMLVELGCAVGPWSDMVTDRATRTERPRIRLPWSREGDPR
;
A
#
# COMPACT_ATOMS: atom_id res chain seq x y z
N ILE A 1 -5.60 4.28 4.55
CA ILE A 1 -5.90 5.56 5.24
C ILE A 1 -6.19 5.32 6.73
N GLY A 2 -5.94 6.30 7.63
CA GLY A 2 -6.16 6.12 9.07
C GLY A 2 -5.32 7.06 9.92
N SER A 3 -5.41 6.93 11.26
CA SER A 3 -4.63 7.74 12.21
C SER A 3 -3.15 7.37 12.24
N THR A 4 -2.33 8.23 12.87
CA THR A 4 -0.92 7.93 13.12
C THR A 4 -0.77 6.71 14.03
N GLY A 5 0.19 5.84 13.74
CA GLY A 5 0.55 4.71 14.60
C GLY A 5 -0.42 3.52 14.60
N CYS A 6 -1.55 3.58 13.88
CA CYS A 6 -2.50 2.46 13.79
C CYS A 6 -1.99 1.28 12.94
N GLY A 7 -0.80 1.38 12.31
CA GLY A 7 -0.15 0.30 11.58
C GLY A 7 -0.47 0.25 10.08
N LYS A 8 -0.84 1.37 9.45
CA LYS A 8 -1.09 1.45 7.98
C LYS A 8 0.05 0.87 7.17
N SER A 9 1.26 1.40 7.34
CA SER A 9 2.47 0.98 6.61
C SER A 9 2.79 -0.50 6.80
N THR A 10 2.63 -1.01 8.03
CA THR A 10 2.79 -2.44 8.35
C THR A 10 1.79 -3.30 7.56
N ILE A 11 0.52 -2.87 7.50
CA ILE A 11 -0.52 -3.58 6.76
C ILE A 11 -0.24 -3.52 5.26
N VAL A 12 0.15 -2.35 4.72
CA VAL A 12 0.50 -2.20 3.30
C VAL A 12 1.66 -3.11 2.93
N ALA A 13 2.77 -3.09 3.70
CA ALA A 13 3.92 -3.96 3.47
C ALA A 13 3.52 -5.45 3.50
N ALA A 14 2.75 -5.85 4.50
CA ALA A 14 2.30 -7.24 4.64
C ALA A 14 1.34 -7.66 3.51
N MET A 15 0.37 -6.82 3.14
CA MET A 15 -0.57 -7.13 2.06
C MET A 15 0.11 -7.19 0.69
N ALA A 16 1.12 -6.34 0.43
CA ALA A 16 1.90 -6.39 -0.80
C ALA A 16 2.66 -7.72 -0.95
N HIS A 17 3.29 -8.19 0.13
CA HIS A 17 3.92 -9.51 0.14
C HIS A 17 2.88 -10.64 0.03
N ALA A 18 1.74 -10.54 0.70
CA ALA A 18 0.67 -11.52 0.57
C ALA A 18 0.16 -11.61 -0.89
N ALA A 19 0.01 -10.48 -1.59
CA ALA A 19 -0.37 -10.46 -2.99
C ALA A 19 0.68 -11.14 -3.88
N SER A 20 1.98 -10.91 -3.61
CA SER A 20 3.05 -11.59 -4.36
C SER A 20 3.05 -13.10 -4.15
N LEU A 21 2.72 -13.59 -2.95
CA LEU A 21 2.54 -15.02 -2.68
C LEU A 21 1.34 -15.64 -3.43
N LEU A 22 0.38 -14.83 -3.86
CA LEU A 22 -0.72 -15.21 -4.75
C LEU A 22 -0.35 -15.13 -6.23
N GLY A 23 0.92 -14.85 -6.55
CA GLY A 23 1.44 -14.76 -7.91
C GLY A 23 1.19 -13.42 -8.60
N LEU A 24 0.75 -12.39 -7.86
CA LEU A 24 0.44 -11.08 -8.40
C LEU A 24 1.66 -10.13 -8.35
N ARG A 25 1.73 -9.21 -9.32
CA ARG A 25 2.67 -8.11 -9.33
C ARG A 25 2.08 -6.96 -8.52
N ALA A 26 2.64 -6.71 -7.35
CA ALA A 26 2.23 -5.64 -6.45
C ALA A 26 3.11 -4.41 -6.63
N ALA A 27 2.51 -3.29 -7.04
CA ALA A 27 3.11 -1.97 -6.93
C ALA A 27 2.76 -1.37 -5.56
N VAL A 28 3.72 -0.74 -4.93
CA VAL A 28 3.56 -0.08 -3.63
C VAL A 28 3.95 1.38 -3.77
N LEU A 29 3.06 2.28 -3.34
CA LEU A 29 3.32 3.72 -3.29
C LEU A 29 3.41 4.18 -1.85
N ASP A 30 4.55 4.73 -1.45
CA ASP A 30 4.69 5.45 -0.18
C ASP A 30 4.29 6.91 -0.39
N LEU A 31 3.04 7.22 -0.06
CA LEU A 31 2.48 8.58 -0.13
C LEU A 31 2.51 9.32 1.23
N ASP A 32 3.21 8.78 2.23
CA ASP A 32 3.74 9.60 3.31
C ASP A 32 5.03 10.28 2.83
N LEU A 33 4.86 11.14 1.83
CA LEU A 33 5.94 11.69 1.00
C LEU A 33 7.03 12.38 1.79
N MET A 34 6.69 12.97 2.95
CA MET A 34 7.63 13.73 3.78
C MET A 34 8.41 12.84 4.76
N PHE A 35 7.74 11.83 5.34
CA PHE A 35 8.26 11.06 6.47
C PHE A 35 8.05 9.55 6.31
N GLY A 36 7.71 9.12 5.11
CA GLY A 36 7.50 7.72 4.79
C GLY A 36 8.76 6.89 5.01
N ASN A 37 8.56 5.69 5.54
CA ASN A 37 9.61 4.74 5.83
C ASN A 37 9.23 3.32 5.39
N LEU A 38 8.36 3.22 4.40
CA LEU A 38 7.90 1.93 3.92
C LEU A 38 9.04 1.10 3.32
N TYR A 39 10.07 1.77 2.78
CA TYR A 39 11.29 1.12 2.30
C TYR A 39 12.01 0.34 3.40
N ASP A 40 12.09 0.88 4.63
CA ASP A 40 12.68 0.18 5.78
C ASP A 40 11.90 -1.10 6.12
N LEU A 41 10.56 -1.04 6.13
CA LEU A 41 9.71 -2.19 6.41
C LEU A 41 9.81 -3.28 5.35
N LEU A 42 10.14 -2.88 4.12
CA LEU A 42 10.31 -3.77 2.96
C LEU A 42 11.77 -4.20 2.75
N GLY A 43 12.68 -3.86 3.67
CA GLY A 43 14.06 -4.32 3.68
C GLY A 43 14.99 -3.66 2.67
N ALA A 44 14.70 -2.42 2.31
CA ALA A 44 15.55 -1.62 1.45
C ALA A 44 16.38 -0.61 2.27
N ASP A 45 17.64 -0.41 1.87
CA ASP A 45 18.58 0.44 2.62
C ASP A 45 18.29 1.95 2.48
N ALA A 46 17.72 2.35 1.35
CA ALA A 46 17.34 3.72 1.08
C ALA A 46 16.26 3.79 -0.02
N PRO A 47 15.37 4.79 0.02
CA PRO A 47 14.37 4.95 -1.04
C PRO A 47 15.02 5.48 -2.33
N HIS A 48 14.43 5.12 -3.48
CA HIS A 48 14.65 5.87 -4.71
C HIS A 48 13.77 7.12 -4.69
N ASP A 49 14.38 8.27 -4.98
CA ASP A 49 13.70 9.56 -4.87
C ASP A 49 12.61 9.71 -5.94
N MET A 50 11.36 9.73 -5.49
CA MET A 50 10.19 9.90 -6.36
C MET A 50 10.08 11.33 -6.93
N ALA A 51 10.77 12.31 -6.34
CA ALA A 51 10.79 13.70 -6.83
C ALA A 51 11.48 13.84 -8.19
N THR A 52 12.28 12.86 -8.61
CA THR A 52 12.85 12.79 -9.98
C THR A 52 11.78 12.80 -11.08
N LEU A 53 10.53 12.46 -10.74
CA LEU A 53 9.41 12.48 -11.69
C LEU A 53 8.80 13.87 -11.89
N ILE A 54 9.12 14.88 -11.05
CA ILE A 54 8.45 16.19 -11.04
C ILE A 54 8.64 16.91 -12.37
N GLU A 55 9.87 17.11 -12.80
CA GLU A 55 10.18 17.89 -14.01
C GLU A 55 9.63 17.24 -15.28
N ALA A 56 9.84 15.93 -15.44
CA ALA A 56 9.34 15.18 -16.59
C ALA A 56 7.81 15.16 -16.63
N SER A 57 7.14 15.07 -15.47
CA SER A 57 5.67 15.11 -15.36
C SER A 57 5.13 16.49 -15.74
N ALA A 58 5.77 17.56 -15.28
CA ALA A 58 5.36 18.94 -15.58
C ALA A 58 5.55 19.28 -17.07
N ALA A 59 6.62 18.78 -17.68
CA ALA A 59 6.92 18.98 -19.10
C ALA A 59 6.11 18.06 -20.03
N GLY A 60 5.39 17.05 -19.49
CA GLY A 60 4.71 16.03 -20.29
C GLY A 60 5.66 15.10 -21.06
N THR A 61 6.89 14.94 -20.59
CA THR A 61 7.96 14.13 -21.20
C THR A 61 8.30 12.90 -20.38
N LEU A 62 7.46 12.51 -19.42
CA LEU A 62 7.66 11.36 -18.56
C LEU A 62 7.81 10.08 -19.41
N THR A 63 8.90 9.35 -19.17
CA THR A 63 9.25 8.13 -19.90
C THR A 63 9.27 6.90 -18.99
N GLU A 64 9.23 5.71 -19.58
CA GLU A 64 9.41 4.45 -18.84
C GLU A 64 10.73 4.41 -18.04
N PRO A 65 11.90 4.80 -18.60
CA PRO A 65 13.13 4.88 -17.82
C PRO A 65 13.04 5.77 -16.58
N ASP A 66 12.32 6.89 -16.63
CA ASP A 66 12.13 7.77 -15.46
C ASP A 66 11.35 7.05 -14.36
N ILE A 67 10.26 6.38 -14.73
CA ILE A 67 9.42 5.61 -13.77
C ILE A 67 10.20 4.45 -13.17
N VAL A 68 10.99 3.73 -13.98
CA VAL A 68 11.85 2.63 -13.51
C VAL A 68 12.95 3.15 -12.60
N ALA A 69 13.56 4.30 -12.91
CA ALA A 69 14.61 4.89 -12.08
C ALA A 69 14.10 5.33 -10.70
N ALA A 70 12.85 5.81 -10.63
CA ALA A 70 12.18 6.16 -9.38
C ALA A 70 11.66 4.96 -8.59
N SER A 71 11.74 3.74 -9.14
CA SER A 71 11.23 2.52 -8.53
C SER A 71 12.33 1.69 -7.87
N MET A 72 11.94 0.89 -6.90
CA MET A 72 12.80 -0.07 -6.24
C MET A 72 12.11 -1.44 -6.16
N ARG A 73 12.75 -2.48 -6.66
CA ARG A 73 12.29 -3.86 -6.44
C ARG A 73 12.73 -4.32 -5.06
N VAL A 74 11.78 -4.47 -4.15
CA VAL A 74 12.04 -4.85 -2.74
C VAL A 74 11.92 -6.36 -2.50
N ALA A 75 11.11 -7.05 -3.32
CA ALA A 75 10.96 -8.51 -3.26
C ALA A 75 10.51 -9.04 -4.65
N PRO A 76 10.56 -10.37 -4.89
CA PRO A 76 9.91 -10.96 -6.05
C PRO A 76 8.44 -10.54 -6.12
N GLY A 77 8.04 -9.92 -7.22
CA GLY A 77 6.66 -9.44 -7.41
C GLY A 77 6.27 -8.18 -6.64
N VAL A 78 7.17 -7.55 -5.86
CA VAL A 78 6.89 -6.31 -5.12
C VAL A 78 7.85 -5.21 -5.55
N THR A 79 7.29 -4.10 -6.03
CA THR A 79 8.05 -2.91 -6.44
C THR A 79 7.52 -1.68 -5.71
N LEU A 80 8.42 -0.87 -5.15
CA LEU A 80 8.14 0.31 -4.33
C LEU A 80 8.48 1.60 -5.10
N TRP A 81 7.67 2.63 -4.93
CA TRP A 81 7.90 4.02 -5.28
C TRP A 81 7.70 4.91 -4.04
N GLY A 82 8.60 5.85 -3.83
CA GLY A 82 8.56 6.83 -2.75
C GLY A 82 9.42 6.49 -1.54
N PRO A 83 9.52 7.40 -0.55
CA PRO A 83 9.01 8.78 -0.58
C PRO A 83 9.88 9.74 -1.41
N VAL A 84 9.76 11.07 -1.20
CA VAL A 84 10.69 12.05 -1.77
C VAL A 84 11.90 12.24 -0.84
N ALA A 85 13.08 12.53 -1.41
CA ALA A 85 14.28 12.76 -0.61
C ALA A 85 14.26 14.11 0.12
N ALA A 86 13.65 15.14 -0.49
CA ALA A 86 13.49 16.46 0.10
C ALA A 86 12.02 16.71 0.46
N PRO A 87 11.65 16.75 1.75
CA PRO A 87 10.27 16.85 2.21
C PRO A 87 9.46 18.01 1.61
N GLU A 88 10.10 19.13 1.30
CA GLU A 88 9.48 20.30 0.67
C GLU A 88 8.98 20.04 -0.76
N GLN A 89 9.48 18.99 -1.41
CA GLN A 89 9.03 18.58 -2.76
C GLN A 89 7.72 17.79 -2.73
N ALA A 90 7.27 17.36 -1.56
CA ALA A 90 6.04 16.60 -1.40
C ALA A 90 4.81 17.31 -1.98
N GLU A 91 4.76 18.65 -1.89
CA GLU A 91 3.66 19.46 -2.44
C GLU A 91 3.60 19.45 -3.97
N LEU A 92 4.71 19.12 -4.65
CA LEU A 92 4.80 19.08 -6.10
C LEU A 92 4.42 17.71 -6.69
N MET A 93 4.12 16.73 -5.83
CA MET A 93 3.92 15.34 -6.22
C MET A 93 2.51 15.00 -6.74
N ALA A 94 1.57 15.93 -6.75
CA ALA A 94 0.20 15.66 -7.21
C ALA A 94 0.19 15.11 -8.65
N ARG A 95 0.76 15.85 -9.60
CA ARG A 95 0.80 15.45 -11.00
C ARG A 95 1.68 14.21 -11.27
N PRO A 96 2.89 14.07 -10.70
CA PRO A 96 3.66 12.83 -10.79
C PRO A 96 2.88 11.59 -10.31
N VAL A 97 2.19 11.68 -9.17
CA VAL A 97 1.42 10.56 -8.61
C VAL A 97 0.23 10.18 -9.51
N GLU A 98 -0.52 11.15 -10.07
CA GLU A 98 -1.60 10.87 -11.01
C GLU A 98 -1.09 10.07 -12.22
N LEU A 99 -0.03 10.55 -12.87
CA LEU A 99 0.55 9.89 -14.05
C LEU A 99 1.13 8.51 -13.71
N LEU A 100 1.78 8.40 -12.55
CA LEU A 100 2.32 7.13 -12.07
C LEU A 100 1.19 6.12 -11.83
N LEU A 101 0.08 6.51 -11.20
CA LEU A 101 -1.08 5.65 -10.99
C LEU A 101 -1.67 5.13 -12.30
N ASP A 102 -1.76 5.99 -13.34
CA ASP A 102 -2.25 5.58 -14.66
C ASP A 102 -1.36 4.48 -15.28
N VAL A 103 -0.04 4.61 -15.13
CA VAL A 103 0.92 3.60 -15.61
C VAL A 103 0.81 2.33 -14.78
N LEU A 104 0.83 2.44 -13.45
CA LEU A 104 0.83 1.28 -12.56
C LEU A 104 -0.44 0.44 -12.67
N ARG A 105 -1.57 1.05 -12.96
CA ARG A 105 -2.84 0.34 -13.25
C ARG A 105 -2.75 -0.57 -14.49
N CYS A 106 -1.89 -0.22 -15.44
CA CYS A 106 -1.69 -1.03 -16.64
C CYS A 106 -0.63 -2.12 -16.45
N GLU A 107 0.39 -1.84 -15.62
CA GLU A 107 1.60 -2.65 -15.52
C GLU A 107 1.64 -3.57 -14.28
N SER A 108 0.75 -3.35 -13.32
CA SER A 108 0.66 -4.13 -12.08
C SER A 108 -0.70 -4.81 -11.97
N ASP A 109 -0.75 -5.91 -11.24
CA ASP A 109 -2.00 -6.62 -10.97
C ASP A 109 -2.74 -5.99 -9.78
N VAL A 110 -2.00 -5.34 -8.88
CA VAL A 110 -2.53 -4.57 -7.74
C VAL A 110 -1.59 -3.43 -7.38
N VAL A 111 -2.17 -2.28 -6.98
CA VAL A 111 -1.44 -1.11 -6.46
C VAL A 111 -1.87 -0.88 -5.01
N PHE A 112 -0.92 -0.90 -4.08
CA PHE A 112 -1.11 -0.53 -2.68
C PHE A 112 -0.53 0.88 -2.45
N ALA A 113 -1.34 1.79 -1.90
CA ALA A 113 -0.88 3.12 -1.53
C ALA A 113 -0.91 3.28 0.00
N ASP A 114 0.26 3.51 0.60
CA ASP A 114 0.36 3.94 2.00
C ASP A 114 0.21 5.45 2.07
N THR A 115 -0.58 5.95 3.01
CA THR A 115 -0.89 7.37 3.08
C THR A 115 -0.47 7.97 4.41
N SER A 116 0.01 9.21 4.35
CA SER A 116 0.18 10.02 5.56
C SER A 116 -1.16 10.32 6.24
N VAL A 117 -1.09 10.92 7.43
CA VAL A 117 -2.28 11.49 8.12
C VAL A 117 -2.71 12.79 7.47
N PHE A 118 -1.75 13.52 6.93
CA PHE A 118 -1.97 14.75 6.19
C PHE A 118 -2.23 14.44 4.72
N TRP A 119 -3.34 14.95 4.20
CA TRP A 119 -3.75 14.74 2.82
C TRP A 119 -3.41 15.98 1.98
N GLY A 120 -2.27 15.94 1.32
CA GLY A 120 -2.00 16.80 0.16
C GLY A 120 -2.72 16.27 -1.09
N ASP A 121 -2.58 16.99 -2.19
CA ASP A 121 -3.26 16.67 -3.45
C ASP A 121 -2.88 15.29 -3.99
N ALA A 122 -1.62 14.86 -3.83
CA ALA A 122 -1.16 13.53 -4.22
C ALA A 122 -1.91 12.39 -3.50
N VAL A 123 -2.10 12.52 -2.18
CA VAL A 123 -2.85 11.55 -1.38
C VAL A 123 -4.33 11.58 -1.77
N ALA A 124 -4.90 12.78 -1.94
CA ALA A 124 -6.31 12.93 -2.33
C ALA A 124 -6.58 12.29 -3.71
N ALA A 125 -5.68 12.48 -4.68
CA ALA A 125 -5.75 11.87 -6.00
C ALA A 125 -5.70 10.34 -5.93
N ALA A 126 -4.76 9.77 -5.16
CA ALA A 126 -4.65 8.33 -4.98
C ALA A 126 -5.87 7.71 -4.29
N VAL A 127 -6.40 8.39 -3.25
CA VAL A 127 -7.61 7.95 -2.55
C VAL A 127 -8.82 7.99 -3.49
N ALA A 128 -9.01 9.05 -4.25
CA ALA A 128 -10.11 9.17 -5.21
C ALA A 128 -10.04 8.11 -6.32
N ALA A 129 -8.83 7.77 -6.76
CA ALA A 129 -8.57 6.78 -7.80
C ALA A 129 -8.67 5.33 -7.31
N SER A 130 -8.72 5.08 -5.99
CA SER A 130 -8.67 3.72 -5.45
C SER A 130 -9.98 2.94 -5.62
N ASP A 131 -9.87 1.65 -5.94
CA ASP A 131 -11.02 0.72 -6.01
C ASP A 131 -11.48 0.30 -4.61
N ARG A 132 -10.58 0.28 -3.63
CA ARG A 132 -10.87 -0.02 -2.23
C ARG A 132 -10.02 0.85 -1.30
N CYS A 133 -10.66 1.53 -0.35
CA CYS A 133 -10.00 2.25 0.73
C CYS A 133 -10.08 1.45 2.03
N LEU A 134 -8.94 1.08 2.59
CA LEU A 134 -8.85 0.45 3.90
C LEU A 134 -8.72 1.52 4.97
N VAL A 135 -9.73 1.66 5.81
CA VAL A 135 -9.76 2.60 6.94
C VAL A 135 -9.22 1.88 8.18
N VAL A 136 -7.93 2.09 8.44
CA VAL A 136 -7.21 1.37 9.51
C VAL A 136 -7.35 2.09 10.83
N GLY A 137 -7.69 1.34 11.86
CA GLY A 137 -7.69 1.78 13.24
C GLY A 137 -7.25 0.65 14.19
N ASP A 138 -7.09 0.99 15.46
CA ASP A 138 -6.68 0.08 16.52
C ASP A 138 -7.42 0.40 17.82
N ALA A 139 -6.98 -0.16 18.96
CA ALA A 139 -7.59 0.07 20.27
C ALA A 139 -7.32 1.46 20.88
N ALA A 140 -6.59 2.35 20.20
CA ALA A 140 -6.36 3.70 20.70
C ALA A 140 -7.69 4.47 20.86
N VAL A 141 -7.81 5.24 21.93
CA VAL A 141 -9.05 5.98 22.27
C VAL A 141 -9.52 6.89 21.13
N SER A 142 -8.58 7.52 20.42
CA SER A 142 -8.89 8.43 19.29
C SER A 142 -9.18 7.70 17.98
N SER A 143 -8.95 6.39 17.90
CA SER A 143 -8.96 5.63 16.64
C SER A 143 -10.33 5.69 15.94
N ALA A 144 -11.41 5.46 16.67
CA ALA A 144 -12.78 5.53 16.15
C ALA A 144 -13.15 6.92 15.61
N THR A 145 -12.81 7.98 16.37
CA THR A 145 -13.07 9.36 15.94
C THR A 145 -12.24 9.75 14.71
N SER A 146 -10.98 9.32 14.68
CA SER A 146 -10.11 9.56 13.52
C SER A 146 -10.61 8.83 12.28
N ALA A 147 -11.03 7.57 12.43
CA ALA A 147 -11.61 6.78 11.34
C ALA A 147 -12.86 7.46 10.75
N SER A 148 -13.78 7.93 11.59
CA SER A 148 -14.98 8.65 11.13
C SER A 148 -14.62 9.88 10.30
N ARG A 149 -13.64 10.68 10.76
CA ARG A 149 -13.17 11.87 10.03
C ARG A 149 -12.52 11.53 8.69
N VAL A 150 -11.71 10.47 8.66
CA VAL A 150 -11.07 10.01 7.43
C VAL A 150 -12.08 9.48 6.43
N ILE A 151 -13.13 8.77 6.88
CA ILE A 151 -14.24 8.32 6.05
C ILE A 151 -15.00 9.50 5.44
N GLU A 152 -15.28 10.53 6.24
CA GLU A 152 -15.92 11.75 5.73
C GLU A 152 -15.04 12.46 4.68
N LEU A 153 -13.73 12.56 4.95
CA LEU A 153 -12.80 13.17 4.02
C LEU A 153 -12.73 12.38 2.70
N ALA A 154 -12.60 11.05 2.75
CA ALA A 154 -12.63 10.19 1.58
C ALA A 154 -13.94 10.33 0.79
N SER A 155 -15.08 10.46 1.49
CA SER A 155 -16.37 10.69 0.83
C SER A 155 -16.43 12.04 0.11
N ARG A 156 -15.80 13.10 0.65
CA ARG A 156 -15.72 14.42 0.02
C ARG A 156 -14.88 14.43 -1.26
N VAL A 157 -13.85 13.61 -1.33
CA VAL A 157 -13.03 13.44 -2.55
C VAL A 157 -13.64 12.42 -3.53
N GLY A 158 -14.86 11.96 -3.28
CA GLY A 158 -15.65 11.17 -4.23
C GLY A 158 -15.61 9.65 -4.03
N VAL A 159 -15.01 9.15 -2.94
CA VAL A 159 -15.01 7.70 -2.65
C VAL A 159 -16.33 7.30 -1.98
N PRO A 160 -17.16 6.44 -2.60
CA PRO A 160 -18.38 5.98 -1.97
C PRO A 160 -18.06 5.03 -0.79
N ARG A 161 -18.89 5.06 0.25
CA ARG A 161 -18.70 4.19 1.43
C ARG A 161 -18.67 2.70 1.11
N THR A 162 -19.28 2.28 0.00
CA THR A 162 -19.23 0.90 -0.50
C THR A 162 -17.85 0.46 -0.98
N ARG A 163 -16.96 1.40 -1.29
CA ARG A 163 -15.56 1.14 -1.59
C ARG A 163 -14.65 1.26 -0.36
N MET A 164 -15.20 1.43 0.84
CA MET A 164 -14.41 1.53 2.07
C MET A 164 -14.60 0.28 2.92
N SER A 165 -13.52 -0.17 3.56
CA SER A 165 -13.53 -1.28 4.53
C SER A 165 -12.94 -0.79 5.85
N ALA A 166 -13.61 -1.07 6.97
CA ALA A 166 -13.06 -0.83 8.30
C ALA A 166 -12.05 -1.94 8.64
N VAL A 167 -10.83 -1.57 8.93
CA VAL A 167 -9.75 -2.51 9.31
C VAL A 167 -9.36 -2.26 10.76
N PHE A 168 -9.73 -3.17 11.65
CA PHE A 168 -9.29 -3.14 13.04
C PHE A 168 -8.00 -3.94 13.19
N ASN A 169 -6.90 -3.23 13.45
CA ASN A 169 -5.57 -3.80 13.58
C ASN A 169 -5.24 -4.18 15.03
N ARG A 170 -4.28 -5.08 15.22
CA ARG A 170 -3.83 -5.61 16.53
C ARG A 170 -4.96 -6.27 17.33
N PHE A 171 -5.92 -6.89 16.64
CA PHE A 171 -7.00 -7.62 17.28
C PHE A 171 -6.45 -8.75 18.16
N GLY A 172 -6.93 -8.83 19.40
CA GLY A 172 -6.43 -9.79 20.40
C GLY A 172 -5.23 -9.32 21.21
N ALA A 173 -4.66 -8.14 20.92
CA ALA A 173 -3.70 -7.50 21.84
C ALA A 173 -4.39 -7.10 23.16
N ARG A 174 -3.59 -6.83 24.18
CA ARG A 174 -4.11 -6.34 25.47
C ARG A 174 -4.93 -5.06 25.27
N GLY A 175 -6.22 -5.11 25.60
CA GLY A 175 -7.16 -4.01 25.43
C GLY A 175 -7.69 -3.81 23.99
N ALA A 176 -7.48 -4.79 23.11
CA ALA A 176 -8.00 -4.82 21.75
C ALA A 176 -8.89 -6.06 21.56
N ASP A 177 -9.86 -6.23 22.43
CA ASP A 177 -10.82 -7.32 22.45
C ASP A 177 -12.00 -7.11 21.49
N GLU A 178 -12.94 -8.04 21.53
CA GLU A 178 -14.15 -8.03 20.70
C GLU A 178 -14.99 -6.76 20.90
N ASP A 179 -15.14 -6.28 22.13
CA ASP A 179 -15.95 -5.10 22.42
C ASP A 179 -15.32 -3.82 21.88
N VAL A 180 -14.00 -3.72 21.91
CA VAL A 180 -13.25 -2.58 21.38
C VAL A 180 -13.30 -2.59 19.85
N ALA A 181 -13.09 -3.75 19.24
CA ALA A 181 -13.19 -3.90 17.79
C ALA A 181 -14.59 -3.55 17.29
N MET A 182 -15.64 -4.06 17.97
CA MET A 182 -17.03 -3.76 17.62
C MET A 182 -17.36 -2.27 17.74
N ARG A 183 -16.88 -1.58 18.78
CA ARG A 183 -17.06 -0.12 18.94
C ARG A 183 -16.43 0.67 17.78
N PHE A 184 -15.22 0.29 17.35
CA PHE A 184 -14.57 0.88 16.20
C PHE A 184 -15.38 0.63 14.91
N GLU A 185 -15.82 -0.59 14.68
CA GLU A 185 -16.60 -0.97 13.49
C GLU A 185 -17.95 -0.23 13.43
N ILE A 186 -18.62 -0.07 14.58
CA ILE A 186 -19.87 0.71 14.68
C ILE A 186 -19.61 2.19 14.36
N ALA A 187 -18.53 2.75 14.87
CA ALA A 187 -18.17 4.15 14.63
C ALA A 187 -17.82 4.39 13.14
N CYS A 188 -17.19 3.45 12.46
CA CYS A 188 -16.95 3.53 11.02
C CYS A 188 -18.25 3.46 10.20
N ALA A 189 -19.25 2.71 10.67
CA ALA A 189 -20.52 2.47 9.99
C ALA A 189 -20.33 2.03 8.51
N LEU A 190 -19.35 1.16 8.27
CA LEU A 190 -19.05 0.55 6.96
C LEU A 190 -19.57 -0.89 6.95
N SER A 191 -19.99 -1.36 5.78
CA SER A 191 -20.48 -2.73 5.58
C SER A 191 -19.35 -3.75 5.59
N SER A 192 -18.21 -3.42 4.99
CA SER A 192 -17.03 -4.29 4.95
C SER A 192 -16.15 -4.07 6.18
N LYS A 193 -15.80 -5.15 6.86
CA LYS A 193 -15.05 -5.16 8.10
C LYS A 193 -13.96 -6.23 8.03
N ILE A 194 -12.77 -5.85 8.43
CA ILE A 194 -11.58 -6.71 8.44
C ILE A 194 -10.94 -6.60 9.82
N ARG A 195 -10.50 -7.72 10.37
CA ARG A 195 -9.74 -7.76 11.62
C ARG A 195 -8.38 -8.39 11.37
N ILE A 196 -7.33 -7.65 11.69
CA ILE A 196 -5.96 -8.13 11.58
C ILE A 196 -5.48 -8.46 12.99
N ALA A 197 -5.10 -9.71 13.20
CA ALA A 197 -4.63 -10.18 14.49
C ALA A 197 -3.33 -9.48 14.91
N ASP A 198 -3.14 -9.34 16.22
CA ASP A 198 -1.87 -8.81 16.75
C ASP A 198 -0.72 -9.77 16.46
N GLY A 199 0.39 -9.24 15.97
CA GLY A 199 1.62 -9.98 15.72
C GLY A 199 2.63 -9.92 16.87
N GLY A 200 2.33 -9.12 17.90
CA GLY A 200 3.14 -9.00 19.09
C GLY A 200 4.57 -8.51 18.83
N GLN A 201 5.48 -8.90 19.72
CA GLN A 201 6.90 -8.51 19.63
C GLN A 201 7.62 -9.16 18.45
N ASP A 202 7.23 -10.35 18.04
CA ASP A 202 7.85 -11.07 16.93
C ASP A 202 7.61 -10.31 15.60
N LEU A 203 6.38 -9.87 15.36
CA LEU A 203 6.09 -9.02 14.21
C LEU A 203 6.87 -7.70 14.28
N ALA A 204 6.89 -7.05 15.46
CA ALA A 204 7.63 -5.80 15.62
C ALA A 204 9.12 -5.96 15.32
N ALA A 205 9.72 -7.06 15.76
CA ALA A 205 11.11 -7.37 15.48
C ALA A 205 11.35 -7.60 13.97
N LEU A 206 10.50 -8.38 13.30
CA LEU A 206 10.62 -8.61 11.87
C LEU A 206 10.50 -7.31 11.08
N MET A 207 9.51 -6.49 11.38
CA MET A 207 9.30 -5.20 10.72
C MET A 207 10.48 -4.23 10.95
N ALA A 208 11.06 -4.21 12.16
CA ALA A 208 12.24 -3.38 12.47
C ALA A 208 13.50 -3.79 11.69
N PHE A 209 13.55 -5.01 11.17
CA PHE A 209 14.64 -5.51 10.32
C PHE A 209 14.26 -5.62 8.84
N GLY A 210 13.18 -4.99 8.42
CA GLY A 210 12.74 -5.00 7.01
C GLY A 210 12.34 -6.38 6.48
N ARG A 211 11.83 -7.26 7.35
CA ARG A 211 11.51 -8.67 7.04
C ARG A 211 9.99 -8.88 6.97
N ALA A 212 9.29 -7.97 6.29
CA ALA A 212 7.84 -8.06 6.11
C ALA A 212 7.43 -9.33 5.34
N ASP A 213 8.26 -9.79 4.40
CA ASP A 213 8.09 -11.05 3.67
C ASP A 213 8.05 -12.26 4.61
N GLU A 214 8.97 -12.32 5.55
CA GLU A 214 9.02 -13.41 6.54
C GLU A 214 7.83 -13.34 7.51
N ALA A 215 7.42 -12.12 7.92
CA ALA A 215 6.26 -11.94 8.77
C ALA A 215 4.97 -12.51 8.15
N VAL A 216 4.84 -12.41 6.84
CA VAL A 216 3.69 -12.95 6.08
C VAL A 216 3.85 -14.43 5.76
N GLY A 217 5.07 -14.91 5.58
CA GLY A 217 5.38 -16.31 5.28
C GLY A 217 5.24 -17.27 6.49
N GLN A 218 5.26 -16.75 7.71
CA GLN A 218 5.18 -17.54 8.92
C GLN A 218 3.77 -18.10 9.20
N THR A 219 3.72 -19.12 10.07
CA THR A 219 2.48 -19.61 10.65
C THR A 219 2.19 -18.83 11.93
N SER A 220 1.51 -17.70 11.80
CA SER A 220 1.08 -16.85 12.92
C SER A 220 -0.35 -16.37 12.69
N ALA A 221 -1.03 -15.93 13.77
CA ALA A 221 -2.36 -15.35 13.66
C ALA A 221 -2.36 -14.09 12.77
N PHE A 222 -1.33 -13.25 12.89
CA PHE A 222 -1.14 -12.07 12.04
C PHE A 222 -1.02 -12.47 10.57
N ALA A 223 -0.09 -13.36 10.22
CA ALA A 223 0.13 -13.80 8.85
C ALA A 223 -1.14 -14.42 8.23
N THR A 224 -1.85 -15.23 9.00
CA THR A 224 -3.12 -15.86 8.56
C THR A 224 -4.16 -14.79 8.27
N SER A 225 -4.41 -13.87 9.20
CA SER A 225 -5.43 -12.82 9.04
C SER A 225 -5.11 -11.87 7.88
N VAL A 226 -3.83 -11.49 7.69
CA VAL A 226 -3.42 -10.63 6.56
C VAL A 226 -3.60 -11.36 5.23
N ARG A 227 -3.15 -12.61 5.13
CA ARG A 227 -3.28 -13.40 3.90
C ARG A 227 -4.75 -13.59 3.52
N GLU A 228 -5.60 -13.99 4.46
CA GLU A 228 -7.03 -14.16 4.23
C GLU A 228 -7.68 -12.86 3.78
N ALA A 229 -7.48 -11.76 4.52
CA ALA A 229 -8.01 -10.45 4.18
C ALA A 229 -7.54 -9.97 2.80
N THR A 230 -6.26 -10.18 2.47
CA THR A 230 -5.71 -9.81 1.15
C THR A 230 -6.37 -10.61 0.05
N ARG A 231 -6.46 -11.93 0.21
CA ARG A 231 -7.06 -12.81 -0.80
C ARG A 231 -8.53 -12.48 -1.03
N GLU A 232 -9.31 -12.34 0.03
CA GLU A 232 -10.75 -12.02 -0.05
C GLU A 232 -10.96 -10.70 -0.77
N MET A 233 -10.23 -9.65 -0.38
CA MET A 233 -10.30 -8.33 -1.01
C MET A 233 -9.94 -8.39 -2.50
N LEU A 234 -8.86 -9.08 -2.88
CA LEU A 234 -8.42 -9.17 -4.27
C LEU A 234 -9.42 -9.97 -5.13
N VAL A 235 -10.01 -11.02 -4.58
CA VAL A 235 -11.08 -11.79 -5.25
C VAL A 235 -12.32 -10.92 -5.45
N GLU A 236 -12.74 -10.16 -4.43
CA GLU A 236 -13.87 -9.21 -4.54
C GLU A 236 -13.62 -8.13 -5.61
N LEU A 237 -12.38 -7.71 -5.79
CA LEU A 237 -11.97 -6.75 -6.83
C LEU A 237 -11.77 -7.38 -8.21
N GLY A 238 -11.96 -8.70 -8.34
CA GLY A 238 -11.87 -9.39 -9.62
C GLY A 238 -10.45 -9.77 -10.04
N CYS A 239 -9.48 -9.71 -9.13
CA CYS A 239 -8.10 -10.14 -9.44
C CYS A 239 -8.05 -11.67 -9.60
N ALA A 240 -7.32 -12.15 -10.60
CA ALA A 240 -7.07 -13.55 -10.82
C ALA A 240 -5.98 -14.06 -9.85
N VAL A 241 -6.38 -14.47 -8.64
CA VAL A 241 -5.45 -14.96 -7.62
C VAL A 241 -5.12 -16.44 -7.82
N GLY A 242 -3.83 -16.76 -7.73
CA GLY A 242 -3.32 -18.14 -7.70
C GLY A 242 -3.52 -18.84 -6.35
N PRO A 243 -3.09 -20.11 -6.23
CA PRO A 243 -2.89 -20.73 -4.93
C PRO A 243 -1.75 -20.00 -4.20
N TRP A 244 -1.71 -20.12 -2.86
CA TRP A 244 -0.55 -19.64 -2.11
C TRP A 244 0.71 -20.36 -2.59
N SER A 245 1.72 -19.60 -3.05
CA SER A 245 3.03 -20.16 -3.30
C SER A 245 3.76 -20.33 -1.97
N ASP A 246 4.43 -21.48 -1.80
CA ASP A 246 5.40 -21.62 -0.73
C ASP A 246 6.50 -20.58 -0.96
N MET A 247 6.97 -19.93 0.11
CA MET A 247 8.11 -19.02 0.03
C MET A 247 9.33 -19.84 -0.41
N VAL A 248 9.56 -19.88 -1.73
CA VAL A 248 10.81 -20.41 -2.25
C VAL A 248 11.88 -19.38 -1.93
N THR A 249 12.79 -19.75 -1.06
CA THR A 249 14.04 -19.05 -0.75
C THR A 249 14.94 -19.06 -1.99
N ASP A 250 14.50 -18.53 -3.10
CA ASP A 250 15.32 -18.38 -4.30
C ASP A 250 15.73 -16.91 -4.47
N ARG A 251 16.67 -16.50 -3.61
CA ARG A 251 17.35 -15.21 -3.70
C ARG A 251 18.24 -15.07 -4.95
N ALA A 252 18.27 -16.05 -5.84
CA ALA A 252 19.35 -16.16 -6.82
C ALA A 252 18.99 -15.91 -8.29
N THR A 253 17.72 -15.87 -8.70
CA THR A 253 17.43 -15.75 -10.14
C THR A 253 16.13 -15.01 -10.44
N ARG A 254 16.22 -13.69 -10.65
CA ARG A 254 15.44 -13.01 -11.70
C ARG A 254 15.82 -11.54 -11.82
N THR A 255 16.84 -11.25 -12.59
CA THR A 255 17.09 -9.94 -13.19
C THR A 255 16.27 -9.80 -14.49
N GLU A 256 14.97 -9.91 -14.42
CA GLU A 256 14.12 -9.45 -15.53
C GLU A 256 13.62 -8.05 -15.17
N ARG A 257 14.07 -7.06 -15.94
CA ARG A 257 13.55 -5.70 -15.86
C ARG A 257 12.06 -5.73 -16.24
N PRO A 258 11.15 -5.19 -15.44
CA PRO A 258 9.75 -5.07 -15.86
C PRO A 258 9.69 -4.24 -17.14
N ARG A 259 8.98 -4.71 -18.16
CA ARG A 259 8.66 -3.90 -19.33
C ARG A 259 7.42 -3.09 -19.00
N ILE A 260 7.59 -1.81 -18.74
CA ILE A 260 6.49 -0.87 -18.49
C ILE A 260 6.05 -0.29 -19.85
N ARG A 261 4.77 -0.37 -20.18
CA ARG A 261 4.21 0.30 -21.36
C ARG A 261 3.49 1.58 -20.91
N LEU A 262 3.91 2.71 -21.43
CA LEU A 262 3.23 3.97 -21.18
C LEU A 262 1.94 4.05 -22.01
N PRO A 263 0.78 4.36 -21.41
CA PRO A 263 -0.49 4.45 -22.12
C PRO A 263 -0.50 5.45 -23.28
N TRP A 264 0.45 6.39 -23.25
CA TRP A 264 0.60 7.45 -24.28
C TRP A 264 1.77 7.23 -25.24
N SER A 265 2.53 6.15 -25.13
CA SER A 265 3.56 5.84 -26.13
C SER A 265 2.90 5.38 -27.40
N ARG A 266 3.01 6.18 -28.47
CA ARG A 266 2.60 5.76 -29.81
C ARG A 266 3.49 4.61 -30.28
N GLU A 267 2.90 3.54 -30.77
CA GLU A 267 3.63 2.54 -31.56
C GLU A 267 4.36 3.26 -32.68
N GLY A 268 5.67 3.26 -32.62
CA GLY A 268 6.50 3.77 -33.70
C GLY A 268 6.34 2.87 -34.92
N ASP A 269 5.80 3.43 -35.98
CA ASP A 269 5.69 2.84 -37.30
C ASP A 269 7.11 2.43 -37.76
N PRO A 270 7.38 1.18 -38.12
CA PRO A 270 8.67 0.75 -38.64
C PRO A 270 8.81 1.21 -40.10
N ARG A 271 9.69 2.17 -40.34
CA ARG A 271 10.22 2.43 -41.67
C ARG A 271 11.61 1.90 -41.79
#